data_eea4f837bc276d5469d3f54c02540170
#
_entry.id   eea4f837bc276d5469d3f54c02540170
#
_cell.length_a   1.000
_cell.length_b   1.000
_cell.length_c   1.000
_cell.angle_alpha   90.00
_cell.angle_beta   90.00
_cell.angle_gamma   90.00
#
_symmetry.space_group_name_H-M   'P 1'
#
loop_
_entity.id
_entity.type
_entity.pdbx_description
1 polymer ?
#
loop_
_entity_poly.entity_id
_entity_poly.type
_entity_poly.pdbx_seq_one_letter_code
_entity_poly.pdbx_strand_id
1 'polypeptide(L)'
;MTERMGVLSSDGRCLQPSPLAARAMLRPAARRLAAVGIGFAGGWAVLYGALMPFGLGLTLGLAEDCFAPCAAGAALGLLLHGLGALSLRSLCQLCALGAAVAARWLLPQKFVPAALAGCGTLTGMALCFALGSSGGADLLLYSAADALLAAGIGFGLRRFAPERPGMGTLLVGAAVAAALGSVRWGWFSPGVLACAAAELALCCRCLLYTSPSPRDRSVS
;
A
#
# COMPACT_ATOMS: atom_id res chain seq x y z
N MET A 1 22.32 -21.70 -9.59
CA MET A 1 23.18 -22.50 -8.68
C MET A 1 24.39 -21.65 -8.38
N THR A 2 24.40 -20.90 -7.31
CA THR A 2 25.53 -20.14 -6.81
C THR A 2 25.86 -20.67 -5.41
N GLU A 3 26.94 -21.43 -5.35
CA GLU A 3 27.52 -21.99 -4.15
C GLU A 3 27.82 -20.88 -3.12
N ARG A 4 27.24 -21.01 -1.94
CA ARG A 4 27.69 -20.31 -0.75
C ARG A 4 28.94 -20.99 -0.24
N MET A 5 30.11 -20.54 -0.68
CA MET A 5 31.36 -20.85 0.00
C MET A 5 31.35 -20.16 1.37
N GLY A 6 31.11 -20.95 2.40
CA GLY A 6 31.37 -20.54 3.77
C GLY A 6 32.89 -20.46 3.97
N VAL A 7 33.39 -19.26 4.20
CA VAL A 7 34.79 -19.06 4.63
C VAL A 7 34.90 -19.57 6.06
N LEU A 8 35.42 -20.77 6.20
CA LEU A 8 35.85 -21.32 7.50
C LEU A 8 37.14 -20.60 7.90
N SER A 9 37.06 -19.80 8.97
CA SER A 9 38.27 -19.30 9.63
C SER A 9 39.05 -20.48 10.22
N SER A 10 40.38 -20.44 10.16
CA SER A 10 41.32 -21.45 10.63
C SER A 10 41.19 -21.80 12.12
N ASP A 11 40.44 -21.07 12.89
CA ASP A 11 40.27 -21.27 14.34
C ASP A 11 38.98 -22.01 14.73
N GLY A 12 38.22 -22.59 13.80
CA GLY A 12 37.03 -23.39 14.12
C GLY A 12 35.91 -22.68 14.89
N ARG A 13 36.02 -21.36 15.09
CA ARG A 13 34.97 -20.56 15.73
C ARG A 13 33.97 -20.11 14.65
N CYS A 14 32.72 -20.55 14.79
CA CYS A 14 31.62 -19.95 14.03
C CYS A 14 31.65 -18.44 14.30
N LEU A 15 32.01 -17.66 13.28
CA LEU A 15 31.92 -16.22 13.33
C LEU A 15 30.45 -15.85 13.53
N GLN A 16 30.06 -15.58 14.77
CA GLN A 16 28.75 -14.96 15.04
C GLN A 16 28.73 -13.61 14.30
N PRO A 17 27.73 -13.37 13.45
CA PRO A 17 27.64 -12.08 12.75
C PRO A 17 27.64 -10.96 13.80
N SER A 18 28.47 -9.96 13.59
CA SER A 18 28.52 -8.81 14.49
C SER A 18 27.13 -8.19 14.62
N PRO A 19 26.76 -7.63 15.79
CA PRO A 19 25.44 -7.04 15.99
C PRO A 19 25.12 -5.93 14.98
N LEU A 20 26.13 -5.30 14.38
CA LEU A 20 26.00 -4.35 13.29
C LEU A 20 25.63 -5.05 11.98
N ALA A 21 26.21 -6.21 11.67
CA ALA A 21 25.87 -6.98 10.48
C ALA A 21 24.46 -7.57 10.59
N ALA A 22 24.05 -8.02 11.77
CA ALA A 22 22.69 -8.48 12.04
C ALA A 22 21.66 -7.34 11.89
N ARG A 23 21.96 -6.13 12.39
CA ARG A 23 21.10 -4.95 12.20
C ARG A 23 21.04 -4.49 10.73
N ALA A 24 22.11 -4.60 9.97
CA ALA A 24 22.12 -4.29 8.54
C ALA A 24 21.27 -5.26 7.72
N MET A 25 21.22 -6.55 8.09
CA MET A 25 20.35 -7.54 7.44
C MET A 25 18.87 -7.40 7.84
N LEU A 26 18.59 -6.98 9.08
CA LEU A 26 17.22 -6.81 9.56
C LEU A 26 16.48 -5.64 8.87
N ARG A 27 17.19 -4.60 8.45
CA ARG A 27 16.58 -3.44 7.77
C ARG A 27 15.84 -3.78 6.47
N PRO A 28 16.41 -4.57 5.52
CA PRO A 28 15.69 -4.93 4.30
C PRO A 28 14.53 -5.89 4.57
N ALA A 29 14.66 -6.82 5.51
CA ALA A 29 13.59 -7.73 5.90
C ALA A 29 12.42 -6.95 6.54
N ALA A 30 12.69 -6.02 7.45
CA ALA A 30 11.68 -5.18 8.06
C ALA A 30 10.95 -4.31 7.04
N ARG A 31 11.65 -3.77 6.04
CA ARG A 31 11.03 -3.01 4.94
C ARG A 31 10.09 -3.88 4.10
N ARG A 32 10.49 -5.11 3.79
CA ARG A 32 9.64 -6.06 3.03
C ARG A 32 8.41 -6.45 3.83
N LEU A 33 8.55 -6.74 5.12
CA LEU A 33 7.42 -7.04 6.00
C LEU A 33 6.46 -5.85 6.12
N ALA A 34 6.99 -4.63 6.26
CA ALA A 34 6.18 -3.43 6.26
C ALA A 34 5.44 -3.26 4.93
N ALA A 35 6.09 -3.53 3.79
CA ALA A 35 5.45 -3.48 2.48
C ALA A 35 4.31 -4.51 2.34
N VAL A 36 4.47 -5.73 2.86
CA VAL A 36 3.39 -6.72 2.92
C VAL A 36 2.23 -6.20 3.75
N GLY A 37 2.50 -5.65 4.94
CA GLY A 37 1.46 -5.08 5.81
C GLY A 37 0.72 -3.90 5.18
N ILE A 38 1.45 -2.99 4.52
CA ILE A 38 0.88 -1.86 3.78
C ILE A 38 0.00 -2.36 2.63
N GLY A 39 0.50 -3.32 1.85
CA GLY A 39 -0.25 -3.95 0.77
C GLY A 39 -1.51 -4.62 1.29
N PHE A 40 -1.41 -5.40 2.37
CA PHE A 40 -2.53 -6.06 3.00
C PHE A 40 -3.62 -5.06 3.43
N ALA A 41 -3.24 -4.01 4.14
CA ALA A 41 -4.17 -2.95 4.52
C ALA A 41 -4.81 -2.29 3.29
N GLY A 42 -4.02 -2.03 2.24
CA GLY A 42 -4.52 -1.47 0.98
C GLY A 42 -5.50 -2.39 0.25
N GLY A 43 -5.24 -3.70 0.22
CA GLY A 43 -6.13 -4.69 -0.38
C GLY A 43 -7.41 -4.92 0.42
N TRP A 44 -7.34 -4.75 1.74
CA TRP A 44 -8.51 -4.86 2.63
C TRP A 44 -9.35 -3.58 2.64
N ALA A 45 -8.74 -2.43 2.32
CA ALA A 45 -9.35 -1.12 2.45
C ALA A 45 -10.46 -0.89 1.42
N VAL A 46 -11.67 -0.60 1.89
CA VAL A 46 -12.83 -0.26 1.09
C VAL A 46 -13.26 1.16 1.39
N LEU A 47 -13.31 2.01 0.34
CA LEU A 47 -13.82 3.37 0.42
C LEU A 47 -15.31 3.41 0.09
N TYR A 48 -16.10 4.09 0.91
CA TYR A 48 -17.54 4.29 0.71
C TYR A 48 -18.31 2.99 0.47
N GLY A 49 -17.84 1.87 1.04
CA GLY A 49 -18.46 0.55 0.89
C GLY A 49 -18.32 -0.08 -0.50
N ALA A 50 -17.64 0.58 -1.43
CA ALA A 50 -17.58 0.13 -2.80
C ALA A 50 -16.18 0.23 -3.46
N LEU A 51 -15.39 1.28 -3.27
CA LEU A 51 -14.13 1.52 -3.98
C LEU A 51 -12.93 0.86 -3.29
N MET A 52 -12.05 0.20 -4.06
CA MET A 52 -10.85 -0.51 -3.55
C MET A 52 -9.54 -0.06 -4.25
N PRO A 53 -9.24 1.24 -4.32
CA PRO A 53 -8.11 1.74 -5.10
C PRO A 53 -6.75 1.54 -4.45
N PHE A 54 -6.69 1.35 -3.12
CA PHE A 54 -5.44 1.38 -2.36
C PHE A 54 -4.53 0.20 -2.67
N GLY A 55 -5.07 -1.01 -2.84
CA GLY A 55 -4.26 -2.20 -3.11
C GLY A 55 -3.39 -2.04 -4.36
N LEU A 56 -3.99 -1.67 -5.48
CA LEU A 56 -3.30 -1.42 -6.74
C LEU A 56 -2.45 -0.13 -6.67
N GLY A 57 -3.01 0.96 -6.13
CA GLY A 57 -2.34 2.26 -6.07
C GLY A 57 -1.07 2.27 -5.22
N LEU A 58 -1.10 1.69 -4.02
CA LEU A 58 0.07 1.56 -3.16
C LEU A 58 1.13 0.66 -3.79
N THR A 59 0.72 -0.45 -4.41
CA THR A 59 1.62 -1.35 -5.12
C THR A 59 2.35 -0.62 -6.25
N LEU A 60 1.63 0.14 -7.08
CA LEU A 60 2.22 0.91 -8.18
C LEU A 60 3.19 2.00 -7.70
N GLY A 61 2.91 2.61 -6.55
CA GLY A 61 3.69 3.73 -6.00
C GLY A 61 4.99 3.34 -5.32
N LEU A 62 5.10 2.11 -4.79
CA LEU A 62 6.25 1.69 -4.01
C LEU A 62 7.51 1.43 -4.87
N ALA A 63 8.68 1.55 -4.19
CA ALA A 63 9.98 1.23 -4.77
C ALA A 63 10.08 -0.25 -5.17
N GLU A 64 11.01 -0.57 -6.06
CA GLU A 64 11.17 -1.91 -6.65
C GLU A 64 11.34 -3.02 -5.62
N ASP A 65 12.16 -2.77 -4.61
CA ASP A 65 12.42 -3.75 -3.53
C ASP A 65 11.18 -4.10 -2.71
N CYS A 66 10.20 -3.20 -2.67
CA CYS A 66 8.97 -3.33 -1.88
C CYS A 66 7.74 -3.67 -2.74
N PHE A 67 7.85 -3.61 -4.07
CA PHE A 67 6.75 -3.80 -5.00
C PHE A 67 6.12 -5.19 -4.90
N ALA A 68 6.92 -6.26 -5.06
CA ALA A 68 6.43 -7.63 -4.99
C ALA A 68 5.88 -8.00 -3.60
N PRO A 69 6.55 -7.68 -2.48
CA PRO A 69 5.97 -7.87 -1.15
C PRO A 69 4.63 -7.12 -0.95
N CYS A 70 4.53 -5.88 -1.44
CA CYS A 70 3.28 -5.12 -1.35
C CYS A 70 2.17 -5.74 -2.19
N ALA A 71 2.48 -6.18 -3.41
CA ALA A 71 1.52 -6.86 -4.28
C ALA A 71 0.99 -8.16 -3.63
N ALA A 72 1.89 -8.95 -3.04
CA ALA A 72 1.50 -10.16 -2.30
C ALA A 72 0.59 -9.83 -1.11
N GLY A 73 0.93 -8.80 -0.34
CA GLY A 73 0.09 -8.32 0.75
C GLY A 73 -1.29 -7.86 0.25
N ALA A 74 -1.35 -7.07 -0.82
CA ALA A 74 -2.59 -6.59 -1.41
C ALA A 74 -3.47 -7.73 -1.93
N ALA A 75 -2.89 -8.71 -2.61
CA ALA A 75 -3.60 -9.91 -3.03
C ALA A 75 -4.18 -10.68 -1.85
N LEU A 76 -3.41 -10.85 -0.79
CA LEU A 76 -3.86 -11.50 0.44
C LEU A 76 -5.02 -10.74 1.10
N GLY A 77 -4.93 -9.41 1.17
CA GLY A 77 -5.99 -8.54 1.70
C GLY A 77 -7.29 -8.67 0.90
N LEU A 78 -7.20 -8.65 -0.44
CA LEU A 78 -8.35 -8.84 -1.33
C LEU A 78 -8.98 -10.22 -1.19
N LEU A 79 -8.16 -11.28 -1.09
CA LEU A 79 -8.64 -12.66 -0.92
C LEU A 79 -9.34 -12.84 0.43
N LEU A 80 -8.77 -12.35 1.51
CA LEU A 80 -9.36 -12.46 2.84
C LEU A 80 -10.63 -11.61 2.98
N HIS A 81 -10.67 -10.43 2.36
CA HIS A 81 -11.89 -9.62 2.30
C HIS A 81 -13.01 -10.35 1.56
N GLY A 82 -12.66 -11.12 0.52
CA GLY A 82 -13.59 -11.90 -0.30
C GLY A 82 -13.96 -13.29 0.22
N LEU A 83 -13.44 -13.75 1.37
CA LEU A 83 -13.68 -15.09 1.90
C LEU A 83 -15.17 -15.40 2.18
N GLY A 84 -16.05 -14.39 2.28
CA GLY A 84 -17.49 -14.56 2.41
C GLY A 84 -18.24 -14.75 1.08
N ALA A 85 -17.76 -14.15 0.00
CA ALA A 85 -18.18 -14.31 -1.39
C ALA A 85 -17.15 -13.60 -2.27
N LEU A 86 -16.36 -14.35 -3.04
CA LEU A 86 -15.48 -13.78 -4.07
C LEU A 86 -16.35 -12.98 -5.04
N SER A 87 -16.42 -11.68 -4.82
CA SER A 87 -17.17 -10.80 -5.71
C SER A 87 -16.42 -10.72 -7.05
N LEU A 88 -17.16 -10.65 -8.14
CA LEU A 88 -16.58 -10.43 -9.49
C LEU A 88 -15.58 -9.28 -9.49
N ARG A 89 -15.83 -8.30 -8.67
CA ARG A 89 -15.00 -7.12 -8.51
C ARG A 89 -13.65 -7.42 -7.85
N SER A 90 -13.62 -8.22 -6.80
CA SER A 90 -12.37 -8.68 -6.18
C SER A 90 -11.52 -9.48 -7.18
N LEU A 91 -12.17 -10.25 -8.04
CA LEU A 91 -11.49 -10.96 -9.13
C LEU A 91 -10.86 -9.99 -10.13
N CYS A 92 -11.59 -8.97 -10.58
CA CYS A 92 -11.06 -7.94 -11.47
C CYS A 92 -9.84 -7.23 -10.85
N GLN A 93 -9.89 -6.92 -9.56
CA GLN A 93 -8.79 -6.30 -8.82
C GLN A 93 -7.57 -7.22 -8.73
N LEU A 94 -7.77 -8.51 -8.46
CA LEU A 94 -6.69 -9.51 -8.44
C LEU A 94 -6.03 -9.66 -9.82
N CYS A 95 -6.81 -9.72 -10.89
CA CYS A 95 -6.30 -9.78 -12.25
C CYS A 95 -5.52 -8.49 -12.62
N ALA A 96 -6.03 -7.33 -12.24
CA ALA A 96 -5.36 -6.05 -12.43
C ALA A 96 -4.01 -5.99 -11.71
N LEU A 97 -3.99 -6.46 -10.44
CA LEU A 97 -2.76 -6.55 -9.65
C LEU A 97 -1.76 -7.51 -10.31
N GLY A 98 -2.22 -8.69 -10.76
CA GLY A 98 -1.41 -9.66 -11.49
C GLY A 98 -0.82 -9.09 -12.79
N ALA A 99 -1.63 -8.37 -13.58
CA ALA A 99 -1.19 -7.71 -14.79
C ALA A 99 -0.14 -6.62 -14.52
N ALA A 100 -0.32 -5.82 -13.47
CA ALA A 100 0.67 -4.81 -13.05
C ALA A 100 2.00 -5.45 -12.64
N VAL A 101 1.95 -6.57 -11.89
CA VAL A 101 3.15 -7.34 -11.50
C VAL A 101 3.84 -7.92 -12.72
N ALA A 102 3.10 -8.54 -13.62
CA ALA A 102 3.65 -9.12 -14.86
C ALA A 102 4.30 -8.03 -15.73
N ALA A 103 3.64 -6.90 -15.93
CA ALA A 103 4.18 -5.78 -16.69
C ALA A 103 5.47 -5.23 -16.07
N ARG A 104 5.55 -5.18 -14.74
CA ARG A 104 6.75 -4.75 -14.05
C ARG A 104 7.91 -5.74 -14.13
N TRP A 105 7.60 -7.03 -14.22
CA TRP A 105 8.57 -8.08 -14.44
C TRP A 105 9.19 -8.00 -15.85
N LEU A 106 8.34 -7.71 -16.86
CA LEU A 106 8.77 -7.58 -18.24
C LEU A 106 9.51 -6.27 -18.52
N LEU A 107 9.10 -5.18 -17.85
CA LEU A 107 9.62 -3.83 -18.06
C LEU A 107 10.03 -3.22 -16.71
N PRO A 108 11.15 -3.66 -16.13
CA PRO A 108 11.62 -3.15 -14.83
C PRO A 108 11.84 -1.64 -14.91
N GLN A 109 11.63 -0.96 -13.75
CA GLN A 109 11.78 0.49 -13.55
C GLN A 109 10.76 1.40 -14.27
N LYS A 110 9.84 0.88 -15.08
CA LYS A 110 8.84 1.70 -15.76
C LYS A 110 7.50 1.67 -15.03
N PHE A 111 7.09 2.82 -14.50
CA PHE A 111 5.80 2.99 -13.84
C PHE A 111 4.63 2.93 -14.82
N VAL A 112 4.76 3.64 -15.95
CA VAL A 112 3.66 3.82 -16.91
C VAL A 112 3.15 2.48 -17.48
N PRO A 113 4.00 1.54 -17.95
CA PRO A 113 3.51 0.24 -18.40
C PRO A 113 2.80 -0.57 -17.33
N ALA A 114 3.30 -0.58 -16.10
CA ALA A 114 2.66 -1.29 -15.00
C ALA A 114 1.30 -0.68 -14.62
N ALA A 115 1.20 0.65 -14.60
CA ALA A 115 -0.04 1.37 -14.36
C ALA A 115 -1.06 1.12 -15.48
N LEU A 116 -0.63 1.20 -16.74
CA LEU A 116 -1.50 0.92 -17.90
C LEU A 116 -1.97 -0.54 -17.91
N ALA A 117 -1.08 -1.50 -17.61
CA ALA A 117 -1.46 -2.91 -17.53
C ALA A 117 -2.47 -3.16 -16.41
N GLY A 118 -2.21 -2.67 -15.20
CA GLY A 118 -3.11 -2.83 -14.05
C GLY A 118 -4.46 -2.14 -14.26
N CYS A 119 -4.45 -0.85 -14.52
CA CYS A 119 -5.67 -0.07 -14.71
C CYS A 119 -6.44 -0.49 -15.98
N GLY A 120 -5.72 -0.79 -17.07
CA GLY A 120 -6.32 -1.28 -18.30
C GLY A 120 -6.97 -2.65 -18.15
N THR A 121 -6.35 -3.57 -17.41
CA THR A 121 -6.96 -4.87 -17.10
C THR A 121 -8.21 -4.71 -16.24
N LEU A 122 -8.16 -3.84 -15.23
CA LEU A 122 -9.31 -3.58 -14.36
C LEU A 122 -10.52 -3.06 -15.14
N THR A 123 -10.31 -2.01 -15.94
CA THR A 123 -11.38 -1.40 -16.74
C THR A 123 -11.81 -2.31 -17.90
N GLY A 124 -10.88 -3.00 -18.56
CA GLY A 124 -11.17 -3.92 -19.66
C GLY A 124 -12.00 -5.11 -19.22
N MET A 125 -11.68 -5.75 -18.09
CA MET A 125 -12.48 -6.82 -17.54
C MET A 125 -13.88 -6.34 -17.14
N ALA A 126 -13.97 -5.18 -16.47
CA ALA A 126 -15.25 -4.60 -16.11
C ALA A 126 -16.12 -4.31 -17.34
N LEU A 127 -15.51 -3.83 -18.42
CA LEU A 127 -16.19 -3.60 -19.70
C LEU A 127 -16.71 -4.92 -20.31
N CYS A 128 -15.89 -5.96 -20.35
CA CYS A 128 -16.30 -7.26 -20.86
C CYS A 128 -17.51 -7.82 -20.09
N PHE A 129 -17.50 -7.70 -18.75
CA PHE A 129 -18.62 -8.12 -17.93
C PHE A 129 -19.86 -7.22 -18.07
N ALA A 130 -19.66 -5.91 -18.25
CA ALA A 130 -20.75 -4.96 -18.49
C ALA A 130 -21.50 -5.24 -19.79
N LEU A 131 -20.77 -5.63 -20.84
CA LEU A 131 -21.35 -6.00 -22.13
C LEU A 131 -22.09 -7.35 -22.07
N GLY A 132 -21.70 -8.25 -21.16
CA GLY A 132 -22.28 -9.58 -21.03
C GLY A 132 -23.46 -9.68 -20.04
N SER A 133 -23.74 -8.63 -19.24
CA SER A 133 -24.76 -8.67 -18.19
C SER A 133 -25.56 -7.37 -18.11
N SER A 134 -26.86 -7.50 -17.83
CA SER A 134 -27.80 -6.38 -17.73
C SER A 134 -27.58 -5.43 -16.52
N GLY A 135 -26.57 -5.68 -15.68
CA GLY A 135 -26.24 -4.87 -14.50
C GLY A 135 -24.79 -4.40 -14.45
N GLY A 136 -24.07 -4.47 -15.57
CA GLY A 136 -22.63 -4.23 -15.60
C GLY A 136 -22.18 -2.76 -15.59
N ALA A 137 -23.11 -1.81 -15.77
CA ALA A 137 -22.75 -0.39 -15.81
C ALA A 137 -22.14 0.10 -14.49
N ASP A 138 -22.68 -0.34 -13.36
CA ASP A 138 -22.16 0.00 -12.04
C ASP A 138 -20.74 -0.57 -11.83
N LEU A 139 -20.52 -1.82 -12.26
CA LEU A 139 -19.20 -2.45 -12.20
C LEU A 139 -18.18 -1.65 -13.00
N LEU A 140 -18.54 -1.22 -14.20
CA LEU A 140 -17.67 -0.42 -15.07
C LEU A 140 -17.34 0.93 -14.43
N LEU A 141 -18.36 1.64 -13.93
CA LEU A 141 -18.19 2.94 -13.29
C LEU A 141 -17.23 2.85 -12.08
N TYR A 142 -17.50 1.91 -11.18
CA TYR A 142 -16.65 1.72 -10.01
C TYR A 142 -15.23 1.26 -10.37
N SER A 143 -15.07 0.39 -11.36
CA SER A 143 -13.75 -0.07 -11.78
C SER A 143 -12.95 1.05 -12.46
N ALA A 144 -13.61 1.92 -13.23
CA ALA A 144 -12.97 3.10 -13.80
C ALA A 144 -12.53 4.09 -12.69
N ALA A 145 -13.39 4.33 -11.70
CA ALA A 145 -13.04 5.16 -10.55
C ALA A 145 -11.86 4.57 -9.75
N ASP A 146 -11.87 3.26 -9.50
CA ASP A 146 -10.77 2.56 -8.84
C ASP A 146 -9.47 2.69 -9.62
N ALA A 147 -9.51 2.53 -10.94
CA ALA A 147 -8.34 2.66 -11.80
C ALA A 147 -7.75 4.07 -11.77
N LEU A 148 -8.59 5.09 -11.86
CA LEU A 148 -8.17 6.49 -11.79
C LEU A 148 -7.55 6.84 -10.42
N LEU A 149 -8.21 6.43 -9.34
CA LEU A 149 -7.71 6.64 -7.98
C LEU A 149 -6.41 5.88 -7.74
N ALA A 150 -6.31 4.63 -8.17
CA ALA A 150 -5.10 3.83 -8.04
C ALA A 150 -3.93 4.44 -8.82
N ALA A 151 -4.17 4.89 -10.06
CA ALA A 151 -3.15 5.58 -10.85
C ALA A 151 -2.71 6.89 -10.17
N GLY A 152 -3.66 7.67 -9.65
CA GLY A 152 -3.39 8.91 -8.90
C GLY A 152 -2.56 8.67 -7.63
N ILE A 153 -2.92 7.67 -6.83
CA ILE A 153 -2.16 7.27 -5.63
C ILE A 153 -0.76 6.83 -6.01
N GLY A 154 -0.62 5.95 -7.01
CA GLY A 154 0.67 5.44 -7.46
C GLY A 154 1.57 6.54 -8.01
N PHE A 155 1.04 7.45 -8.82
CA PHE A 155 1.76 8.62 -9.33
C PHE A 155 2.16 9.57 -8.19
N GLY A 156 1.22 9.86 -7.28
CA GLY A 156 1.46 10.73 -6.13
C GLY A 156 2.57 10.21 -5.23
N LEU A 157 2.57 8.90 -4.92
CA LEU A 157 3.63 8.27 -4.13
C LEU A 157 4.99 8.39 -4.83
N ARG A 158 5.05 8.15 -6.12
CA ARG A 158 6.32 8.23 -6.86
C ARG A 158 6.84 9.64 -7.02
N ARG A 159 5.95 10.59 -7.27
CA ARG A 159 6.36 11.98 -7.55
C ARG A 159 6.65 12.77 -6.28
N PHE A 160 5.81 12.63 -5.26
CA PHE A 160 5.85 13.51 -4.08
C PHE A 160 6.49 12.87 -2.84
N ALA A 161 6.46 11.55 -2.68
CA ALA A 161 7.04 10.92 -1.50
C ALA A 161 8.54 11.15 -1.34
N PRO A 162 9.38 11.18 -2.40
CA PRO A 162 10.79 11.53 -2.27
C PRO A 162 11.01 12.99 -1.85
N GLU A 163 10.19 13.91 -2.35
CA GLU A 163 10.31 15.35 -2.08
C GLU A 163 9.66 15.74 -0.75
N ARG A 164 8.60 15.02 -0.37
CA ARG A 164 7.81 15.27 0.85
C ARG A 164 7.50 13.96 1.57
N PRO A 165 8.39 13.48 2.43
CA PRO A 165 8.22 12.18 3.12
C PRO A 165 6.89 12.06 3.89
N GLY A 166 6.31 13.18 4.33
CA GLY A 166 4.99 13.21 4.96
C GLY A 166 3.84 12.77 4.05
N MET A 167 3.91 13.00 2.73
CA MET A 167 2.86 12.63 1.79
C MET A 167 2.71 11.10 1.66
N GLY A 168 3.84 10.38 1.59
CA GLY A 168 3.81 8.91 1.58
C GLY A 168 3.18 8.35 2.86
N THR A 169 3.53 8.92 4.01
CA THR A 169 2.95 8.53 5.31
C THR A 169 1.46 8.82 5.37
N LEU A 170 0.98 9.95 4.82
CA LEU A 170 -0.44 10.27 4.77
C LEU A 170 -1.23 9.29 3.90
N LEU A 171 -0.72 8.94 2.71
CA LEU A 171 -1.39 7.98 1.82
C LEU A 171 -1.46 6.57 2.43
N VAL A 172 -0.37 6.11 3.05
CA VAL A 172 -0.36 4.84 3.77
C VAL A 172 -1.29 4.91 4.99
N GLY A 173 -1.26 6.00 5.75
CA GLY A 173 -2.15 6.22 6.87
C GLY A 173 -3.63 6.21 6.47
N ALA A 174 -3.98 6.85 5.34
CA ALA A 174 -5.33 6.84 4.79
C ALA A 174 -5.78 5.42 4.40
N ALA A 175 -4.89 4.62 3.77
CA ALA A 175 -5.19 3.23 3.43
C ALA A 175 -5.43 2.37 4.68
N VAL A 176 -4.59 2.53 5.71
CA VAL A 176 -4.74 1.81 6.98
C VAL A 176 -6.02 2.25 7.70
N ALA A 177 -6.33 3.54 7.73
CA ALA A 177 -7.55 4.05 8.34
C ALA A 177 -8.80 3.53 7.61
N ALA A 178 -8.79 3.48 6.27
CA ALA A 178 -9.87 2.90 5.48
C ALA A 178 -10.02 1.39 5.73
N ALA A 179 -8.91 0.65 5.84
CA ALA A 179 -8.92 -0.77 6.17
C ALA A 179 -9.52 -1.03 7.56
N LEU A 180 -9.12 -0.24 8.55
CA LEU A 180 -9.65 -0.32 9.91
C LEU A 180 -11.13 0.11 9.97
N GLY A 181 -11.55 1.04 9.09
CA GLY A 181 -12.93 1.50 8.96
C GLY A 181 -13.88 0.44 8.42
N SER A 182 -13.37 -0.51 7.62
CA SER A 182 -14.16 -1.64 7.11
C SER A 182 -14.44 -2.70 8.17
N VAL A 183 -13.65 -2.73 9.25
CA VAL A 183 -13.86 -3.61 10.39
C VAL A 183 -14.85 -2.94 11.35
N ARG A 184 -16.01 -3.54 11.54
CA ARG A 184 -17.03 -3.06 12.48
C ARG A 184 -17.28 -4.10 13.56
N TRP A 185 -17.15 -3.70 14.80
CA TRP A 185 -17.52 -4.51 15.97
C TRP A 185 -18.72 -3.85 16.66
N GLY A 186 -19.91 -4.17 16.19
CA GLY A 186 -21.12 -3.50 16.64
C GLY A 186 -21.10 -2.01 16.30
N TRP A 187 -21.16 -1.16 17.34
CA TRP A 187 -21.07 0.30 17.22
C TRP A 187 -19.63 0.84 17.16
N PHE A 188 -18.62 -0.02 17.40
CA PHE A 188 -17.22 0.36 17.42
C PHE A 188 -16.54 0.18 16.07
N SER A 189 -15.92 1.24 15.56
CA SER A 189 -15.09 1.22 14.34
C SER A 189 -13.66 1.67 14.66
N PRO A 190 -12.68 0.76 14.62
CA PRO A 190 -11.28 1.10 14.87
C PRO A 190 -10.75 2.19 13.93
N GLY A 191 -11.27 2.26 12.70
CA GLY A 191 -10.89 3.29 11.73
C GLY A 191 -11.29 4.70 12.15
N VAL A 192 -12.48 4.87 12.70
CA VAL A 192 -12.94 6.16 13.25
C VAL A 192 -12.04 6.58 14.41
N LEU A 193 -11.70 5.65 15.30
CA LEU A 193 -10.78 5.92 16.41
C LEU A 193 -9.38 6.31 15.90
N ALA A 194 -8.86 5.61 14.90
CA ALA A 194 -7.55 5.92 14.31
C ALA A 194 -7.54 7.29 13.63
N CYS A 195 -8.61 7.68 12.93
CA CYS A 195 -8.75 9.02 12.36
C CYS A 195 -8.80 10.09 13.45
N ALA A 196 -9.62 9.91 14.46
CA ALA A 196 -9.73 10.85 15.59
C ALA A 196 -8.39 11.01 16.32
N ALA A 197 -7.67 9.91 16.56
CA ALA A 197 -6.34 9.95 17.17
C ALA A 197 -5.32 10.69 16.29
N ALA A 198 -5.37 10.51 14.97
CA ALA A 198 -4.50 11.22 14.02
C ALA A 198 -4.81 12.72 13.99
N GLU A 199 -6.08 13.11 14.00
CA GLU A 199 -6.51 14.50 14.08
C GLU A 199 -6.04 15.17 15.38
N LEU A 200 -6.24 14.51 16.51
CA LEU A 200 -5.76 15.00 17.82
C LEU A 200 -4.24 15.17 17.82
N ALA A 201 -3.49 14.20 17.28
CA ALA A 201 -2.03 14.30 17.20
C ALA A 201 -1.58 15.47 16.30
N LEU A 202 -2.27 15.73 15.20
CA LEU A 202 -2.00 16.88 14.33
C LEU A 202 -2.34 18.21 15.05
N CYS A 203 -3.48 18.30 15.70
CA CYS A 203 -3.85 19.47 16.49
C CYS A 203 -2.84 19.76 17.60
N CYS A 204 -2.40 18.74 18.34
CA CYS A 204 -1.38 18.87 19.37
C CYS A 204 -0.04 19.38 18.77
N ARG A 205 0.36 18.87 17.62
CA ARG A 205 1.58 19.36 16.93
C ARG A 205 1.44 20.82 16.49
N CYS A 206 0.30 21.20 15.94
CA CYS A 206 0.04 22.59 15.56
C CYS A 206 0.09 23.53 16.77
N LEU A 207 -0.52 23.15 17.88
CA LEU A 207 -0.52 23.93 19.12
C LEU A 207 0.90 24.09 19.70
N LEU A 208 1.71 23.02 19.67
CA LEU A 208 3.11 23.09 20.12
C LEU A 208 3.97 23.99 19.23
N TYR A 209 3.68 24.05 17.90
CA TYR A 209 4.42 24.87 16.96
C TYR A 209 4.02 26.36 17.04
N THR A 210 2.80 26.68 17.45
CA THR A 210 2.28 28.04 17.60
C THR A 210 2.53 28.61 18.99
N SER A 211 3.05 27.81 19.95
CA SER A 211 3.42 28.30 21.28
C SER A 211 4.62 29.26 21.16
N PRO A 212 4.49 30.52 21.62
CA PRO A 212 5.59 31.48 21.53
C PRO A 212 6.80 30.95 22.30
N SER A 213 7.97 31.00 21.64
CA SER A 213 9.22 30.58 22.25
C SER A 213 9.46 31.35 23.54
N PRO A 214 9.91 30.68 24.63
CA PRO A 214 10.24 31.39 25.87
C PRO A 214 11.33 32.47 25.70
N ARG A 215 12.05 32.47 24.55
CA ARG A 215 13.03 33.51 24.21
C ARG A 215 12.40 34.87 23.85
N ASP A 216 11.17 34.91 23.35
CA ASP A 216 10.51 36.17 22.98
C ASP A 216 9.98 36.95 24.19
N ARG A 217 9.98 36.37 25.41
CA ARG A 217 9.55 37.02 26.64
C ARG A 217 10.64 37.83 27.35
N SER A 218 11.88 37.81 26.86
CA SER A 218 13.01 38.50 27.52
C SER A 218 13.34 39.88 26.91
N VAL A 219 12.51 40.39 26.00
CA VAL A 219 12.72 41.72 25.36
C VAL A 219 11.50 42.60 25.54
N SER A 220 11.03 42.74 26.78
CA SER A 220 10.07 43.79 27.14
C SER A 220 10.45 44.41 28.49
#